data_a3439286dd4a8d75f84723c8e29a7a3f
#
_entry.id   a3439286dd4a8d75f84723c8e29a7a3f
#
_cell.length_a   1.000
_cell.length_b   1.000
_cell.length_c   1.000
_cell.angle_alpha   90.00
_cell.angle_beta   90.00
_cell.angle_gamma   90.00
#
_symmetry.space_group_name_H-M   'P 1'
#
loop_
_entity.id
_entity.type
_entity.pdbx_description
1 polymer ?
#
loop_
_entity_poly.entity_id
_entity_poly.type
_entity_poly.pdbx_seq_one_letter_code
_entity_poly.pdbx_strand_id
1 'polypeptide(L)'
;MTLPARMAVLNYLDEAGESNIDEVMASLEPIYGREKQFTYDLFLEHLMALEASDLASLTKYELDNKDNLVLYYNITDDGRSTVENFVPKK
;
A
#
# COMPACT_ATOMS: atom_id res chain seq x y z
N MET A 1 -18.79 1.48 -2.73
CA MET A 1 -18.33 1.60 -1.34
C MET A 1 -16.83 1.88 -1.31
N THR A 2 -16.42 2.82 -0.47
CA THR A 2 -15.00 3.18 -0.36
C THR A 2 -14.35 2.34 0.74
N LEU A 3 -13.25 1.69 0.40
CA LEU A 3 -12.50 0.90 1.38
C LEU A 3 -11.80 1.81 2.37
N PRO A 4 -11.59 1.34 3.61
CA PRO A 4 -10.65 2.01 4.50
C PRO A 4 -9.28 2.11 3.83
N ALA A 5 -8.55 3.19 4.08
CA ALA A 5 -7.29 3.46 3.38
C ALA A 5 -6.31 2.30 3.45
N ARG A 6 -6.14 1.69 4.63
CA ARG A 6 -5.21 0.57 4.79
C ARG A 6 -5.58 -0.63 3.93
N MET A 7 -6.88 -0.93 3.84
CA MET A 7 -7.36 -2.02 2.99
C MET A 7 -7.21 -1.67 1.51
N ALA A 8 -7.40 -0.39 1.15
CA ALA A 8 -7.19 0.06 -0.23
C ALA A 8 -5.72 -0.09 -0.64
N VAL A 9 -4.79 0.18 0.27
CA VAL A 9 -3.36 -0.04 0.02
C VAL A 9 -3.10 -1.53 -0.27
N LEU A 10 -3.64 -2.40 0.57
CA LEU A 10 -3.46 -3.85 0.38
C LEU A 10 -4.07 -4.31 -0.94
N ASN A 11 -5.27 -3.85 -1.26
CA ASN A 11 -5.93 -4.21 -2.51
C ASN A 11 -5.12 -3.72 -3.72
N TYR A 12 -4.55 -2.52 -3.64
CA TYR A 12 -3.69 -2.02 -4.71
C TYR A 12 -2.48 -2.92 -4.92
N LEU A 13 -1.84 -3.36 -3.84
CA LEU A 13 -0.69 -4.28 -3.97
C LEU A 13 -1.10 -5.60 -4.61
N ASP A 14 -2.31 -6.09 -4.33
CA ASP A 14 -2.82 -7.31 -4.94
C ASP A 14 -2.98 -7.14 -6.45
N GLU A 15 -3.41 -5.97 -6.90
CA GLU A 15 -3.63 -5.71 -8.32
C GLU A 15 -2.33 -5.38 -9.07
N ALA A 16 -1.46 -4.60 -8.46
CA ALA A 16 -0.29 -4.03 -9.12
C ALA A 16 1.00 -4.80 -8.88
N GLY A 17 1.08 -5.54 -7.78
CA GLY A 17 2.32 -6.21 -7.39
C GLY A 17 3.27 -5.25 -6.66
N GLU A 18 4.56 -5.56 -6.68
CA GLU A 18 5.57 -4.78 -5.99
C GLU A 18 5.49 -3.30 -6.38
N SER A 19 5.38 -2.43 -5.38
CA SER A 19 5.22 -0.99 -5.60
C SER A 19 5.89 -0.21 -4.50
N ASN A 20 6.38 0.98 -4.82
CA ASN A 20 6.87 1.90 -3.81
C ASN A 20 5.72 2.76 -3.26
N ILE A 21 6.01 3.53 -2.21
CA ILE A 21 4.97 4.29 -1.51
C ILE A 21 4.38 5.38 -2.41
N ASP A 22 5.21 6.03 -3.23
CA ASP A 22 4.73 7.07 -4.15
C ASP A 22 3.78 6.50 -5.18
N GLU A 23 4.06 5.29 -5.68
CA GLU A 23 3.18 4.61 -6.64
C GLU A 23 1.83 4.28 -6.01
N VAL A 24 1.85 3.79 -4.77
CA VAL A 24 0.62 3.50 -4.02
C VAL A 24 -0.20 4.77 -3.86
N MET A 25 0.43 5.86 -3.43
CA MET A 25 -0.27 7.12 -3.22
C MET A 25 -0.85 7.67 -4.53
N ALA A 26 -0.07 7.64 -5.61
CA ALA A 26 -0.54 8.12 -6.91
C ALA A 26 -1.79 7.37 -7.37
N SER A 27 -1.83 6.06 -7.14
CA SER A 27 -2.98 5.25 -7.53
C SER A 27 -4.21 5.56 -6.69
N LEU A 28 -4.05 5.90 -5.43
CA LEU A 28 -5.18 6.13 -4.53
C LEU A 28 -5.59 7.59 -4.43
N GLU A 29 -4.84 8.50 -5.00
CA GLU A 29 -5.14 9.93 -4.96
C GLU A 29 -6.54 10.28 -5.47
N PRO A 30 -7.04 9.70 -6.57
CA PRO A 30 -8.38 10.05 -7.04
C PRO A 30 -9.50 9.83 -6.01
N ILE A 31 -9.30 8.90 -5.07
CA ILE A 31 -10.31 8.58 -4.08
C ILE A 31 -10.00 9.25 -2.73
N TYR A 32 -8.72 9.25 -2.34
CA TYR A 32 -8.32 9.64 -0.98
C TYR A 32 -7.56 10.96 -0.91
N GLY A 33 -7.20 11.56 -2.05
CA GLY A 33 -6.28 12.70 -2.09
C GLY A 33 -6.75 13.95 -1.37
N ARG A 34 -8.06 14.09 -1.12
CA ARG A 34 -8.61 15.26 -0.43
C ARG A 34 -8.62 15.11 1.08
N GLU A 35 -8.31 13.92 1.58
CA GLU A 35 -8.30 13.70 3.02
C GLU A 35 -7.02 14.26 3.63
N LYS A 36 -7.15 14.82 4.83
CA LYS A 36 -6.00 15.36 5.55
C LYS A 36 -4.94 14.30 5.82
N GLN A 37 -5.38 13.05 5.88
CA GLN A 37 -4.52 11.91 6.18
C GLN A 37 -3.78 11.37 4.95
N PHE A 38 -3.97 12.00 3.79
CA PHE A 38 -3.29 11.57 2.56
C PHE A 38 -1.88 12.15 2.53
N THR A 39 -0.99 11.55 3.32
CA THR A 39 0.41 11.96 3.43
C THR A 39 1.32 10.76 3.28
N TYR A 40 2.56 11.01 2.85
CA TYR A 40 3.57 9.96 2.71
C TYR A 40 3.78 9.23 4.05
N ASP A 41 3.91 9.97 5.13
CA ASP A 41 4.17 9.38 6.45
C ASP A 41 3.05 8.44 6.88
N LEU A 42 1.81 8.80 6.61
CA LEU A 42 0.70 7.95 6.98
C LEU A 42 0.62 6.69 6.10
N PHE A 43 0.93 6.83 4.81
CA PHE A 43 0.93 5.66 3.93
C PHE A 43 2.09 4.73 4.25
N LEU A 44 3.25 5.26 4.64
CA LEU A 44 4.34 4.44 5.16
C LEU A 44 3.85 3.68 6.40
N GLU A 45 3.14 4.36 7.30
CA GLU A 45 2.59 3.72 8.49
C GLU A 45 1.61 2.60 8.15
N HIS A 46 0.75 2.81 7.13
CA HIS A 46 -0.15 1.75 6.66
C HIS A 46 0.63 0.54 6.18
N LEU A 47 1.69 0.75 5.40
CA LEU A 47 2.48 -0.37 4.88
C LEU A 47 3.25 -1.07 5.99
N MET A 48 3.78 -0.33 6.96
CA MET A 48 4.46 -0.93 8.10
C MET A 48 3.50 -1.75 8.96
N ALA A 49 2.26 -1.28 9.11
CA ALA A 49 1.24 -2.03 9.85
C ALA A 49 0.84 -3.31 9.12
N LEU A 50 0.71 -3.24 7.79
CA LEU A 50 0.42 -4.43 6.98
C LEU A 50 1.57 -5.42 7.05
N GLU A 51 2.80 -4.93 7.06
CA GLU A 51 3.97 -5.79 7.21
C GLU A 51 3.98 -6.47 8.59
N ALA A 52 3.67 -5.73 9.64
CA ALA A 52 3.63 -6.28 11.00
C ALA A 52 2.57 -7.37 11.15
N SER A 53 1.52 -7.33 10.32
CA SER A 53 0.46 -8.34 10.31
C SER A 53 0.70 -9.44 9.29
N ASP A 54 1.87 -9.47 8.66
CA ASP A 54 2.24 -10.43 7.61
C ASP A 54 1.35 -10.38 6.36
N LEU A 55 0.69 -9.25 6.11
CA LEU A 55 -0.15 -9.09 4.93
C LEU A 55 0.61 -8.48 3.76
N ALA A 56 1.70 -7.77 4.04
CA ALA A 56 2.61 -7.24 3.04
C ALA A 56 4.04 -7.42 3.52
N SER A 57 4.99 -7.33 2.61
CA SER A 57 6.41 -7.43 2.96
C SER A 57 7.22 -6.39 2.22
N LEU A 58 8.25 -5.87 2.89
CA LEU A 58 9.25 -5.01 2.28
C LEU A 58 10.12 -5.88 1.38
N THR A 59 10.07 -5.64 0.08
CA THR A 59 10.75 -6.50 -0.90
C THR A 59 12.12 -5.97 -1.30
N LYS A 60 12.26 -4.65 -1.34
CA LYS A 60 13.57 -4.03 -1.60
C LYS A 60 13.54 -2.58 -1.18
N TYR A 61 14.72 -1.99 -1.12
CA TYR A 61 14.86 -0.54 -0.94
C TYR A 61 16.01 -0.08 -1.82
N GLU A 62 15.97 1.19 -2.19
CA GLU A 62 17.00 1.79 -3.00
C GLU A 62 17.08 3.29 -2.71
N LEU A 63 18.16 3.93 -3.16
CA LEU A 63 18.28 5.38 -3.05
C LEU A 63 17.98 5.99 -4.42
N ASP A 64 17.21 7.08 -4.41
CA ASP A 64 16.93 7.81 -5.65
C ASP A 64 18.09 8.78 -5.97
N ASN A 65 17.93 9.61 -7.00
CA ASN A 65 18.95 10.56 -7.45
C ASN A 65 19.32 11.59 -6.40
N LYS A 66 18.49 11.79 -5.39
CA LYS A 66 18.69 12.77 -4.33
C LYS A 66 19.06 12.12 -3.00
N ASP A 67 19.44 10.84 -3.05
CA ASP A 67 19.77 10.04 -1.88
C ASP A 67 18.59 9.86 -0.92
N ASN A 68 17.34 9.96 -1.42
CA ASN A 68 16.16 9.65 -0.65
C ASN A 68 15.90 8.13 -0.70
N LEU A 69 15.52 7.59 0.44
CA LEU A 69 15.22 6.15 0.54
C LEU A 69 13.87 5.85 -0.09
N VAL A 70 13.85 4.91 -1.03
CA VAL A 70 12.63 4.45 -1.69
C VAL A 70 12.37 3.01 -1.25
N LEU A 71 11.22 2.78 -0.63
CA LEU A 71 10.83 1.48 -0.08
C LEU A 71 9.78 0.83 -0.97
N TYR A 72 9.99 -0.45 -1.31
CA TYR A 72 9.07 -1.22 -2.13
C TYR A 72 8.43 -2.32 -1.30
N TYR A 73 7.12 -2.47 -1.46
CA TYR A 73 6.34 -3.49 -0.76
C TYR A 73 5.59 -4.34 -1.77
N ASN A 74 5.30 -5.56 -1.39
CA ASN A 74 4.41 -6.44 -2.16
C ASN A 74 3.48 -7.17 -1.19
N ILE A 75 2.38 -7.68 -1.73
CA ILE A 75 1.42 -8.43 -0.93
C ILE A 75 1.97 -9.85 -0.67
N THR A 76 1.59 -10.40 0.48
CA THR A 76 1.89 -11.80 0.82
C THR A 76 0.71 -12.68 0.45
N ASP A 77 0.87 -14.00 0.57
CA ASP A 77 -0.24 -14.93 0.37
C ASP A 77 -1.36 -14.68 1.38
N ASP A 78 -1.01 -14.40 2.63
CA ASP A 78 -1.99 -14.04 3.65
C ASP A 78 -2.71 -12.74 3.30
N GLY A 79 -1.98 -11.79 2.73
CA GLY A 79 -2.58 -10.54 2.25
C GLY A 79 -3.59 -10.79 1.14
N ARG A 80 -3.27 -11.67 0.20
CA ARG A 80 -4.21 -12.02 -0.88
C ARG A 80 -5.47 -12.65 -0.34
N SER A 81 -5.35 -13.57 0.61
CA SER A 81 -6.50 -14.19 1.25
C SER A 81 -7.37 -13.14 1.94
N THR A 82 -6.74 -12.17 2.58
CA THR A 82 -7.46 -11.08 3.24
C THR A 82 -8.23 -10.25 2.22
N VAL A 83 -7.61 -9.91 1.10
CA VAL A 83 -8.28 -9.16 0.03
C VAL A 83 -9.47 -9.96 -0.51
N GLU A 84 -9.28 -11.25 -0.77
CA GLU A 84 -10.37 -12.10 -1.27
C GLU A 84 -11.56 -12.14 -0.30
N ASN A 85 -11.30 -12.15 1.00
CA ASN A 85 -12.34 -12.27 2.00
C ASN A 85 -13.03 -10.95 2.32
N PHE A 86 -12.36 -9.82 2.19
CA PHE A 86 -12.86 -8.54 2.71
C PHE A 86 -13.06 -7.46 1.64
N VAL A 87 -12.56 -7.65 0.43
CA VAL A 87 -12.74 -6.67 -0.64
C VAL A 87 -13.80 -7.19 -1.61
N PRO A 88 -14.90 -6.45 -1.82
CA PRO A 88 -15.93 -6.89 -2.75
C PRO A 88 -15.36 -7.03 -4.17
N LYS A 89 -15.72 -8.12 -4.83
CA LYS A 89 -15.37 -8.37 -6.22
C LYS A 89 -16.59 -8.06 -7.09
N LYS A 90 -16.33 -7.58 -8.28
CA LYS A 90 -17.40 -7.35 -9.24
C LYS A 90 -17.70 -8.59 -10.04
#